data_562516a94b2f19c5a5d01146a4575b86
#
_entry.id   562516a94b2f19c5a5d01146a4575b86
#
_cell.length_a   1.000
_cell.length_b   1.000
_cell.length_c   1.000
_cell.angle_alpha   90.00
_cell.angle_beta   90.00
_cell.angle_gamma   90.00
#
_symmetry.space_group_name_H-M   'P 1'
#
loop_
_entity.id
_entity.type
_entity.pdbx_description
1 polymer ?
#
loop_
_entity_poly.entity_id
_entity_poly.type
_entity_poly.pdbx_seq_one_letter_code
_entity_poly.pdbx_strand_id
1 'polypeptide(L)'
;MNRRVVVTGLGIVSPLGSDVDTFWSNLKAGKNGIGQITKFDTSEYAVHIGAEVKGFDVLDYMSKPESRRSDLNVQYAVGAAVQAVTDSGIEGSFDPERAGVYFGSGIGGIGTFEDVFEKLLTKGPRYVSPYFIPMMIPNMAAGT
;
A
#
# COMPACT_ATOMS: atom_id res chain seq x y z
N MET A 1 18.79 -30.60 11.73
CA MET A 1 19.50 -29.41 11.21
C MET A 1 18.64 -28.19 11.52
N ASN A 2 19.18 -27.20 12.22
CA ASN A 2 18.47 -25.96 12.44
C ASN A 2 18.46 -25.15 11.12
N ARG A 3 17.26 -24.85 10.57
CA ARG A 3 17.12 -23.98 9.42
C ARG A 3 17.47 -22.55 9.84
N ARG A 4 18.36 -21.89 9.10
CA ARG A 4 18.62 -20.47 9.23
C ARG A 4 17.69 -19.71 8.31
N VAL A 5 16.94 -18.73 8.87
CA VAL A 5 16.14 -17.77 8.12
C VAL A 5 16.80 -16.41 8.24
N VAL A 6 16.94 -15.72 7.13
CA VAL A 6 17.57 -14.40 7.06
C VAL A 6 16.66 -13.43 6.31
N VAL A 7 16.74 -12.14 6.68
CA VAL A 7 16.15 -11.05 5.92
C VAL A 7 17.15 -10.64 4.85
N THR A 8 16.74 -10.59 3.60
CA THR A 8 17.61 -10.29 2.46
C THR A 8 17.34 -8.93 1.84
N GLY A 9 16.17 -8.36 2.07
CA GLY A 9 15.82 -7.04 1.55
C GLY A 9 14.69 -6.42 2.35
N LEU A 10 14.61 -5.11 2.33
CA LEU A 10 13.64 -4.29 3.03
C LEU A 10 12.95 -3.32 2.07
N GLY A 11 11.69 -3.07 2.30
CA GLY A 11 10.93 -2.03 1.61
C GLY A 11 9.87 -1.44 2.54
N ILE A 12 9.62 -0.17 2.40
CA ILE A 12 8.69 0.55 3.27
C ILE A 12 7.95 1.66 2.53
N VAL A 13 6.69 1.83 2.90
CA VAL A 13 5.88 3.01 2.58
C VAL A 13 5.23 3.47 3.88
N SER A 14 5.59 4.66 4.35
CA SER A 14 5.14 5.15 5.65
C SER A 14 5.04 6.68 5.70
N PRO A 15 4.36 7.24 6.71
CA PRO A 15 4.35 8.70 6.95
C PRO A 15 5.71 9.32 7.26
N LEU A 16 6.72 8.52 7.62
CA LEU A 16 8.08 8.97 7.88
C LEU A 16 8.99 8.90 6.64
N GLY A 17 8.57 8.23 5.59
CA GLY A 17 9.30 8.08 4.34
C GLY A 17 8.76 6.92 3.52
N SER A 18 8.94 7.01 2.22
CA SER A 18 8.52 5.99 1.25
C SER A 18 9.71 5.19 0.69
N ASP A 19 10.85 5.23 1.38
CA ASP A 19 12.05 4.42 1.18
C ASP A 19 12.73 4.16 2.54
N VAL A 20 13.54 3.11 2.60
CA VAL A 20 14.16 2.63 3.86
C VAL A 20 15.11 3.66 4.47
N ASP A 21 15.91 4.34 3.66
CA ASP A 21 16.91 5.30 4.13
C ASP A 21 16.28 6.54 4.73
N THR A 22 15.28 7.11 4.03
CA THR A 22 14.50 8.24 4.51
C THR A 22 13.75 7.89 5.78
N PHE A 23 13.06 6.75 5.79
CA PHE A 23 12.33 6.28 6.96
C PHE A 23 13.27 6.14 8.17
N TRP A 24 14.40 5.44 8.00
CA TRP A 24 15.35 5.19 9.07
C TRP A 24 16.00 6.47 9.61
N SER A 25 16.40 7.37 8.70
CA SER A 25 16.95 8.67 9.06
C SER A 25 15.97 9.52 9.87
N ASN A 26 14.71 9.56 9.44
CA ASN A 26 13.65 10.30 10.12
C ASN A 26 13.29 9.68 11.48
N LEU A 27 13.27 8.34 11.56
CA LEU A 27 13.03 7.61 12.80
C LEU A 27 14.14 7.91 13.82
N LYS A 28 15.41 7.83 13.42
CA LYS A 28 16.56 8.16 14.27
C LYS A 28 16.58 9.62 14.73
N ALA A 29 16.11 10.52 13.88
CA ALA A 29 15.98 11.94 14.20
C ALA A 29 14.78 12.27 15.11
N GLY A 30 13.96 11.28 15.48
CA GLY A 30 12.76 11.48 16.29
C GLY A 30 11.67 12.29 15.58
N LYS A 31 11.65 12.29 14.23
CA LYS A 31 10.62 13.02 13.49
C LYS A 31 9.25 12.40 13.73
N ASN A 32 8.25 13.27 13.83
CA ASN A 32 6.87 12.86 13.98
C ASN A 32 6.18 12.80 12.60
N GLY A 33 5.59 11.66 12.26
CA GLY A 33 4.80 11.47 11.04
C GLY A 33 3.31 11.85 11.19
N ILE A 34 2.87 12.21 12.41
CA ILE A 34 1.49 12.62 12.68
C ILE A 34 1.34 14.12 12.37
N GLY A 35 0.28 14.48 11.70
CA GLY A 35 -0.06 15.86 11.37
C GLY A 35 -1.56 16.05 11.19
N GLN A 36 -1.98 17.19 10.70
CA GLN A 36 -3.38 17.41 10.33
C GLN A 36 -3.76 16.47 9.20
N ILE A 37 -4.95 15.87 9.31
CA ILE A 37 -5.54 15.07 8.23
C ILE A 37 -5.87 16.03 7.08
N THR A 38 -5.44 15.66 5.86
CA THR A 38 -5.64 16.47 4.66
C THR A 38 -6.45 15.78 3.57
N LYS A 39 -6.71 14.49 3.72
CA LYS A 39 -7.42 13.69 2.70
C LYS A 39 -8.93 13.90 2.69
N PHE A 40 -9.49 14.39 3.78
CA PHE A 40 -10.92 14.70 3.92
C PHE A 40 -11.15 15.79 4.96
N ASP A 41 -12.32 16.40 4.97
CA ASP A 41 -12.71 17.41 5.97
C ASP A 41 -12.98 16.73 7.31
N THR A 42 -12.24 17.16 8.33
CA THR A 42 -12.36 16.66 9.70
C THR A 42 -13.10 17.60 10.66
N SER A 43 -13.70 18.68 10.17
CA SER A 43 -14.32 19.72 11.00
C SER A 43 -15.40 19.20 11.96
N GLU A 44 -16.11 18.14 11.56
CA GLU A 44 -17.17 17.52 12.37
C GLU A 44 -16.67 16.35 13.26
N TYR A 45 -15.37 16.04 13.23
CA TYR A 45 -14.80 14.92 13.99
C TYR A 45 -14.09 15.40 15.25
N ALA A 46 -14.08 14.57 16.28
CA ALA A 46 -13.33 14.86 17.51
C ALA A 46 -11.81 14.75 17.35
N VAL A 47 -11.33 14.06 16.30
CA VAL A 47 -9.90 13.86 16.00
C VAL A 47 -9.61 14.45 14.63
N HIS A 48 -8.61 15.33 14.57
CA HIS A 48 -8.20 16.05 13.37
C HIS A 48 -6.80 15.69 12.89
N ILE A 49 -6.11 14.80 13.61
CA ILE A 49 -4.72 14.42 13.34
C ILE A 49 -4.63 12.95 12.95
N GLY A 50 -3.71 12.64 12.04
CA GLY A 50 -3.42 11.30 11.58
C GLY A 50 -2.03 11.23 10.96
N ALA A 51 -1.58 10.03 10.63
CA ALA A 51 -0.30 9.81 9.99
C ALA A 51 -0.54 9.42 8.53
N GLU A 52 -0.39 10.38 7.62
CA GLU A 52 -0.61 10.22 6.19
C GLU A 52 0.71 9.98 5.45
N VAL A 53 0.73 9.03 4.53
CA VAL A 53 1.85 8.85 3.60
C VAL A 53 1.92 10.06 2.66
N LYS A 54 3.10 10.65 2.53
CA LYS A 54 3.38 11.81 1.70
C LYS A 54 4.50 11.50 0.70
N GLY A 55 4.40 12.06 -0.51
CA GLY A 55 5.45 11.93 -1.53
C GLY A 55 5.61 10.54 -2.14
N PHE A 56 4.60 9.66 -2.00
CA PHE A 56 4.58 8.37 -2.69
C PHE A 56 3.95 8.53 -4.08
N ASP A 57 4.72 8.21 -5.11
CA ASP A 57 4.20 8.10 -6.48
C ASP A 57 4.12 6.62 -6.86
N VAL A 58 2.92 6.15 -7.09
CA VAL A 58 2.66 4.76 -7.49
C VAL A 58 3.27 4.43 -8.86
N LEU A 59 3.45 5.43 -9.72
CA LEU A 59 3.99 5.24 -11.07
C LEU A 59 5.48 4.89 -11.09
N ASP A 60 6.18 5.05 -9.96
CA ASP A 60 7.54 4.53 -9.77
C ASP A 60 7.57 3.00 -9.65
N TYR A 61 6.42 2.36 -9.35
CA TYR A 61 6.33 0.94 -9.00
C TYR A 61 5.38 0.14 -9.88
N MET A 62 4.42 0.77 -10.52
CA MET A 62 3.48 0.10 -11.41
C MET A 62 3.01 1.00 -12.55
N SER A 63 2.50 0.37 -13.60
CA SER A 63 1.96 1.10 -14.74
C SER A 63 0.69 1.89 -14.38
N LYS A 64 0.42 2.95 -15.15
CA LYS A 64 -0.80 3.75 -14.99
C LYS A 64 -2.11 2.95 -15.16
N PRO A 65 -2.22 1.95 -16.06
CA PRO A 65 -3.41 1.10 -16.13
C PRO A 65 -3.60 0.23 -14.88
N GLU A 66 -2.52 -0.31 -14.30
CA GLU A 66 -2.56 -1.11 -13.08
C GLU A 66 -2.93 -0.25 -11.88
N SER A 67 -2.33 0.92 -11.72
CA SER A 67 -2.64 1.82 -10.61
C SER A 67 -4.11 2.25 -10.57
N ARG A 68 -4.75 2.40 -11.73
CA ARG A 68 -6.18 2.73 -11.83
C ARG A 68 -7.13 1.57 -11.46
N ARG A 69 -6.61 0.36 -11.41
CA ARG A 69 -7.35 -0.87 -11.08
C ARG A 69 -6.94 -1.45 -9.73
N SER A 70 -6.19 -0.67 -8.96
CA SER A 70 -5.68 -1.04 -7.65
C SER A 70 -6.12 -0.01 -6.62
N ASP A 71 -6.59 -0.50 -5.46
CA ASP A 71 -6.80 0.38 -4.31
C ASP A 71 -5.46 0.83 -3.72
N LEU A 72 -5.47 1.89 -2.93
CA LEU A 72 -4.28 2.47 -2.31
C LEU A 72 -3.52 1.48 -1.43
N ASN A 73 -4.22 0.54 -0.77
CA ASN A 73 -3.57 -0.50 0.02
C ASN A 73 -2.71 -1.42 -0.86
N VAL A 74 -3.17 -1.79 -2.05
CA VAL A 74 -2.39 -2.58 -3.03
C VAL A 74 -1.23 -1.77 -3.56
N GLN A 75 -1.43 -0.50 -3.87
CA GLN A 75 -0.37 0.39 -4.36
C GLN A 75 0.78 0.52 -3.35
N TYR A 76 0.49 0.70 -2.06
CA TYR A 76 1.50 0.74 -1.01
C TYR A 76 2.20 -0.62 -0.83
N ALA A 77 1.45 -1.71 -0.91
CA ALA A 77 1.98 -3.05 -0.82
C ALA A 77 2.99 -3.35 -1.94
N VAL A 78 2.62 -3.05 -3.19
CA VAL A 78 3.50 -3.24 -4.35
C VAL A 78 4.72 -2.33 -4.25
N GLY A 79 4.55 -1.06 -3.86
CA GLY A 79 5.68 -0.15 -3.67
C GLY A 79 6.70 -0.67 -2.64
N ALA A 80 6.24 -1.16 -1.51
CA ALA A 80 7.12 -1.77 -0.51
C ALA A 80 7.74 -3.10 -0.98
N ALA A 81 6.96 -3.95 -1.69
CA ALA A 81 7.45 -5.22 -2.20
C ALA A 81 8.55 -5.04 -3.27
N VAL A 82 8.35 -4.12 -4.22
CA VAL A 82 9.36 -3.80 -5.25
C VAL A 82 10.66 -3.32 -4.62
N GLN A 83 10.58 -2.42 -3.62
CA GLN A 83 11.77 -1.99 -2.88
C GLN A 83 12.49 -3.17 -2.23
N ALA A 84 11.75 -4.05 -1.52
CA ALA A 84 12.34 -5.20 -0.83
C ALA A 84 12.98 -6.19 -1.80
N VAL A 85 12.36 -6.46 -2.94
CA VAL A 85 12.92 -7.35 -3.98
C VAL A 85 14.17 -6.73 -4.59
N THR A 86 14.15 -5.44 -4.90
CA THR A 86 15.30 -4.72 -5.45
C THR A 86 16.48 -4.71 -4.46
N ASP A 87 16.22 -4.40 -3.19
CA ASP A 87 17.24 -4.36 -2.13
C ASP A 87 17.86 -5.75 -1.89
N SER A 88 17.05 -6.81 -1.98
CA SER A 88 17.52 -8.19 -1.80
C SER A 88 18.42 -8.71 -2.91
N GLY A 89 18.34 -8.15 -4.11
CA GLY A 89 19.00 -8.67 -5.31
C GLY A 89 18.60 -10.11 -5.70
N ILE A 90 17.45 -10.60 -5.20
CA ILE A 90 17.01 -11.98 -5.36
C ILE A 90 16.42 -12.28 -6.76
N GLU A 91 16.11 -11.24 -7.53
CA GLU A 91 15.47 -11.37 -8.82
C GLU A 91 16.28 -12.28 -9.77
N GLY A 92 15.61 -13.26 -10.37
CA GLY A 92 16.23 -14.25 -11.24
C GLY A 92 17.12 -15.30 -10.56
N SER A 93 17.26 -15.25 -9.22
CA SER A 93 18.14 -16.17 -8.46
C SER A 93 17.40 -17.22 -7.63
N PHE A 94 16.07 -17.22 -7.64
CA PHE A 94 15.23 -18.18 -6.90
C PHE A 94 14.35 -19.01 -7.83
N ASP A 95 13.96 -20.18 -7.34
CA ASP A 95 12.96 -21.03 -7.99
C ASP A 95 11.55 -20.46 -7.72
N PRO A 96 10.81 -20.00 -8.75
CA PRO A 96 9.47 -19.43 -8.56
C PRO A 96 8.48 -20.39 -7.91
N GLU A 97 8.62 -21.72 -8.10
CA GLU A 97 7.75 -22.72 -7.48
C GLU A 97 7.98 -22.84 -5.97
N ARG A 98 9.08 -22.28 -5.46
CA ARG A 98 9.41 -22.23 -4.04
C ARG A 98 9.31 -20.85 -3.42
N ALA A 99 8.87 -19.88 -4.19
CA ALA A 99 8.62 -18.52 -3.71
C ALA A 99 7.15 -18.37 -3.29
N GLY A 100 6.90 -17.54 -2.30
CA GLY A 100 5.56 -17.19 -1.86
C GLY A 100 5.49 -15.76 -1.40
N VAL A 101 4.35 -15.11 -1.60
CA VAL A 101 4.07 -13.77 -1.13
C VAL A 101 3.05 -13.82 -0.02
N TYR A 102 3.37 -13.22 1.13
CA TYR A 102 2.47 -13.08 2.27
C TYR A 102 2.27 -11.60 2.58
N PHE A 103 1.05 -11.14 2.43
CA PHE A 103 0.69 -9.76 2.73
C PHE A 103 -0.54 -9.73 3.63
N GLY A 104 -0.45 -9.03 4.76
CA GLY A 104 -1.56 -8.84 5.70
C GLY A 104 -2.22 -7.49 5.52
N SER A 105 -3.54 -7.47 5.42
CA SER A 105 -4.35 -6.26 5.46
C SER A 105 -5.54 -6.45 6.40
N GLY A 106 -5.88 -5.43 7.17
CA GLY A 106 -7.03 -5.51 8.09
C GLY A 106 -8.37 -5.51 7.37
N ILE A 107 -8.50 -4.75 6.28
CA ILE A 107 -9.79 -4.51 5.60
C ILE A 107 -9.66 -4.63 4.07
N GLY A 108 -8.47 -4.39 3.52
CA GLY A 108 -8.28 -4.27 2.07
C GLY A 108 -8.62 -2.86 1.57
N GLY A 109 -9.28 -2.78 0.42
CA GLY A 109 -9.60 -1.55 -0.29
C GLY A 109 -10.84 -0.82 0.24
N ILE A 110 -10.79 -0.35 1.49
CA ILE A 110 -11.91 0.35 2.11
C ILE A 110 -12.26 1.66 1.40
N GLY A 111 -11.27 2.39 0.87
CA GLY A 111 -11.51 3.61 0.11
C GLY A 111 -12.24 3.33 -1.21
N THR A 112 -11.89 2.24 -1.88
CA THR A 112 -12.65 1.76 -3.06
C THR A 112 -14.09 1.39 -2.70
N PHE A 113 -14.29 0.75 -1.54
CA PHE A 113 -15.65 0.40 -1.08
C PHE A 113 -16.50 1.66 -0.87
N GLU A 114 -15.97 2.66 -0.17
CA GLU A 114 -16.66 3.92 0.09
C GLU A 114 -17.04 4.64 -1.22
N ASP A 115 -16.07 4.85 -2.12
CA ASP A 115 -16.28 5.52 -3.41
C ASP A 115 -17.31 4.81 -4.30
N VAL A 116 -17.27 3.48 -4.36
CA VAL A 116 -18.20 2.70 -5.17
C VAL A 116 -19.60 2.68 -4.54
N PHE A 117 -19.68 2.60 -3.21
CA PHE A 117 -20.95 2.61 -2.49
C PHE A 117 -21.65 3.97 -2.62
N GLU A 118 -20.92 5.07 -2.51
CA GLU A 118 -21.45 6.41 -2.78
C GLU A 118 -21.99 6.53 -4.21
N LYS A 119 -21.23 6.06 -5.21
CA LYS A 119 -21.66 6.05 -6.62
C LYS A 119 -22.90 5.20 -6.84
N LEU A 120 -23.00 4.04 -6.19
CA LEU A 120 -24.19 3.19 -6.26
C LEU A 120 -25.44 3.92 -5.75
N LEU A 121 -25.33 4.59 -4.61
CA LEU A 121 -26.46 5.31 -3.99
C LEU A 121 -26.86 6.58 -4.76
N THR A 122 -25.88 7.34 -5.25
CA THR A 122 -26.12 8.65 -5.87
C THR A 122 -26.36 8.58 -7.37
N LYS A 123 -25.73 7.63 -8.08
CA LYS A 123 -25.74 7.53 -9.55
C LYS A 123 -26.36 6.24 -10.09
N GLY A 124 -26.52 5.24 -9.22
CA GLY A 124 -27.11 3.95 -9.56
C GLY A 124 -26.13 2.87 -10.03
N PRO A 125 -26.62 1.64 -10.26
CA PRO A 125 -25.77 0.45 -10.44
C PRO A 125 -24.86 0.48 -11.67
N ARG A 126 -25.18 1.29 -12.68
CA ARG A 126 -24.34 1.42 -13.89
C ARG A 126 -22.97 2.06 -13.63
N TYR A 127 -22.81 2.72 -12.49
CA TYR A 127 -21.58 3.39 -12.08
C TYR A 127 -20.71 2.53 -11.16
N VAL A 128 -21.15 1.31 -10.83
CA VAL A 128 -20.32 0.34 -10.09
C VAL A 128 -19.23 -0.20 -11.01
N SER A 129 -17.99 -0.07 -10.59
CA SER A 129 -16.84 -0.55 -11.37
C SER A 129 -16.84 -2.08 -11.47
N PRO A 130 -16.57 -2.69 -12.63
CA PRO A 130 -16.34 -4.14 -12.74
C PRO A 130 -15.09 -4.59 -11.96
N TYR A 131 -14.18 -3.67 -11.65
CA TYR A 131 -13.00 -3.92 -10.82
C TYR A 131 -13.27 -3.76 -9.32
N PHE A 132 -14.52 -3.51 -8.91
CA PHE A 132 -14.86 -3.28 -7.50
C PHE A 132 -14.33 -4.38 -6.58
N ILE A 133 -14.65 -5.64 -6.89
CA ILE A 133 -14.23 -6.78 -6.06
C ILE A 133 -12.70 -6.94 -6.03
N PRO A 134 -11.99 -7.00 -7.17
CA PRO A 134 -10.53 -7.07 -7.16
C PRO A 134 -9.86 -5.91 -6.40
N MET A 135 -10.38 -4.71 -6.49
CA MET A 135 -9.82 -3.55 -5.79
C MET A 135 -10.10 -3.58 -4.28
N MET A 136 -11.20 -4.23 -3.85
CA MET A 136 -11.63 -4.22 -2.45
C MET A 136 -10.99 -5.34 -1.61
N ILE A 137 -10.86 -6.56 -2.16
CA ILE A 137 -10.48 -7.72 -1.36
C ILE A 137 -9.01 -7.66 -0.89
N PRO A 138 -8.74 -8.04 0.39
CA PRO A 138 -7.43 -7.83 1.01
C PRO A 138 -6.30 -8.69 0.44
N ASN A 139 -6.61 -9.83 -0.16
CA ASN A 139 -5.61 -10.74 -0.74
C ASN A 139 -5.01 -10.26 -2.06
N MET A 140 -5.57 -9.22 -2.70
CA MET A 140 -5.01 -8.70 -3.95
C MET A 140 -3.64 -8.04 -3.76
N ALA A 141 -3.32 -7.56 -2.57
CA ALA A 141 -1.97 -7.08 -2.27
C ALA A 141 -0.88 -8.16 -2.45
N ALA A 142 -1.23 -9.43 -2.26
CA ALA A 142 -0.32 -10.56 -2.52
C ALA A 142 -0.55 -11.21 -3.90
N GLY A 143 -1.65 -10.90 -4.58
CA GLY A 143 -2.03 -11.48 -5.86
C GLY A 143 -1.71 -10.60 -7.08
N THR A 144 -1.13 -9.43 -6.86
CA THR A 144 -0.65 -8.52 -7.90
C THR A 144 0.84 -8.72 -8.14
#